data_470d8f5ad6ff63a5bfe46c216902b09b
#
_entry.id   470d8f5ad6ff63a5bfe46c216902b09b
#
_cell.length_a   1.000
_cell.length_b   1.000
_cell.length_c   1.000
_cell.angle_alpha   90.00
_cell.angle_beta   90.00
_cell.angle_gamma   90.00
#
_symmetry.space_group_name_H-M   'P 1'
#
loop_
_entity.id
_entity.type
_entity.pdbx_description
1 polymer ?
#
loop_
_entity_poly.entity_id
_entity_poly.type
_entity_poly.pdbx_seq_one_letter_code
_entity_poly.pdbx_strand_id
1 'polypeptide(L)'
;MMAGVGELADDIGVVIVGGGLAGSEAAWQIARRNIRVSLVEMRPCMMTPAHTTSDLAELVCSNSLGSDSFRNASGVLKEELRIFGSLIMRCAEGARIPAGSALAVERHRFSRLVSSYIRRSPNICVLREEVASIPLHR
;
A
#
# COMPACT_ATOMS: atom_id res chain seq x y z
N MET A 1 8.04 -26.29 -5.94
CA MET A 1 8.57 -25.64 -7.16
C MET A 1 8.07 -24.22 -7.09
N MET A 2 8.93 -23.25 -6.71
CA MET A 2 8.54 -21.84 -6.61
C MET A 2 8.61 -21.27 -8.01
N ALA A 3 7.46 -20.85 -8.54
CA ALA A 3 7.45 -20.03 -9.76
C ALA A 3 8.13 -18.70 -9.42
N GLY A 4 9.29 -18.45 -9.98
CA GLY A 4 10.03 -17.21 -9.76
C GLY A 4 9.31 -16.02 -10.40
N VAL A 5 9.55 -14.83 -9.88
CA VAL A 5 9.00 -13.54 -10.42
C VAL A 5 9.20 -13.41 -11.94
N GLY A 6 10.14 -14.12 -12.53
CA GLY A 6 10.40 -14.15 -13.97
C GLY A 6 9.32 -14.84 -14.83
N GLU A 7 8.60 -15.84 -14.30
CA GLU A 7 7.52 -16.54 -15.04
C GLU A 7 6.19 -15.77 -15.05
N LEU A 8 6.03 -14.79 -14.14
CA LEU A 8 4.83 -13.97 -14.04
C LEU A 8 4.83 -12.79 -15.04
N ALA A 9 5.96 -12.49 -15.66
CA ALA A 9 6.13 -11.28 -16.46
C ALA A 9 5.37 -11.27 -17.80
N ASP A 10 5.04 -12.44 -18.37
CA ASP A 10 4.45 -12.50 -19.71
C ASP A 10 2.93 -12.19 -19.72
N ASP A 11 2.24 -12.25 -18.60
CA ASP A 11 0.79 -11.98 -18.51
C ASP A 11 0.42 -10.86 -17.51
N ILE A 12 1.40 -10.20 -16.89
CA ILE A 12 1.21 -9.17 -15.86
C ILE A 12 1.80 -7.84 -16.32
N GLY A 13 0.94 -6.80 -16.36
CA GLY A 13 1.34 -5.50 -16.85
C GLY A 13 2.38 -4.79 -15.98
N VAL A 14 2.33 -4.91 -14.65
CA VAL A 14 3.24 -4.24 -13.70
C VAL A 14 3.49 -5.09 -12.46
N VAL A 15 4.75 -5.21 -12.06
CA VAL A 15 5.15 -5.81 -10.78
C VAL A 15 5.54 -4.70 -9.81
N ILE A 16 5.00 -4.72 -8.59
CA ILE A 16 5.32 -3.80 -7.51
C ILE A 16 5.90 -4.60 -6.36
N VAL A 17 7.08 -4.23 -5.91
CA VAL A 17 7.76 -4.87 -4.78
C VAL A 17 7.58 -4.04 -3.51
N GLY A 18 6.98 -4.67 -2.50
CA GLY A 18 6.69 -4.08 -1.19
C GLY A 18 5.27 -3.55 -1.06
N GLY A 19 4.51 -4.16 -0.15
CA GLY A 19 3.10 -3.82 0.17
C GLY A 19 2.96 -2.76 1.27
N GLY A 20 3.91 -1.83 1.39
CA GLY A 20 3.81 -0.67 2.29
C GLY A 20 2.84 0.39 1.77
N LEU A 21 2.88 1.60 2.35
CA LEU A 21 2.01 2.72 1.93
C LEU A 21 2.17 3.02 0.43
N ALA A 22 3.42 3.18 -0.03
CA ALA A 22 3.71 3.55 -1.41
C ALA A 22 3.31 2.45 -2.40
N GLY A 23 3.69 1.20 -2.14
CA GLY A 23 3.35 0.07 -3.03
C GLY A 23 1.86 -0.21 -3.09
N SER A 24 1.14 -0.11 -1.98
CA SER A 24 -0.32 -0.26 -1.95
C SER A 24 -1.02 0.85 -2.74
N GLU A 25 -0.55 2.11 -2.62
CA GLU A 25 -1.10 3.23 -3.39
C GLU A 25 -0.81 3.06 -4.89
N ALA A 26 0.44 2.69 -5.25
CA ALA A 26 0.82 2.48 -6.64
C ALA A 26 -0.01 1.36 -7.28
N ALA A 27 -0.16 0.22 -6.59
CA ALA A 27 -0.98 -0.90 -7.05
C ALA A 27 -2.43 -0.47 -7.29
N TRP A 28 -3.01 0.28 -6.37
CA TRP A 28 -4.37 0.81 -6.50
C TRP A 28 -4.52 1.74 -7.71
N GLN A 29 -3.61 2.71 -7.87
CA GLN A 29 -3.68 3.69 -8.95
C GLN A 29 -3.51 3.06 -10.34
N ILE A 30 -2.65 2.06 -10.47
CA ILE A 30 -2.43 1.32 -11.71
C ILE A 30 -3.64 0.43 -12.02
N ALA A 31 -4.13 -0.32 -11.03
CA ALA A 31 -5.27 -1.23 -11.20
C ALA A 31 -6.57 -0.51 -11.61
N ARG A 32 -6.79 0.72 -11.11
CA ARG A 32 -7.93 1.56 -11.52
C ARG A 32 -7.90 1.97 -12.99
N ARG A 33 -6.75 1.84 -13.66
CA ARG A 33 -6.57 2.08 -15.09
C ARG A 33 -6.69 0.81 -15.93
N ASN A 34 -7.25 -0.25 -15.33
CA ASN A 34 -7.43 -1.57 -15.95
C ASN A 34 -6.10 -2.24 -16.35
N ILE A 35 -5.02 -1.90 -15.67
CA ILE A 35 -3.72 -2.55 -15.83
C ILE A 35 -3.59 -3.60 -14.73
N ARG A 36 -3.20 -4.84 -15.09
CA ARG A 36 -2.94 -5.90 -14.11
C ARG A 36 -1.67 -5.61 -13.34
N VAL A 37 -1.73 -5.88 -12.03
CA VAL A 37 -0.64 -5.64 -11.06
C VAL A 37 -0.38 -6.89 -10.25
N SER A 38 0.88 -7.27 -10.13
CA SER A 38 1.38 -8.16 -9.08
C SER A 38 2.01 -7.32 -7.98
N LEU A 39 1.40 -7.31 -6.81
CA LEU A 39 1.95 -6.69 -5.61
C LEU A 39 2.65 -7.77 -4.77
N VAL A 40 3.98 -7.73 -4.74
CA VAL A 40 4.80 -8.68 -4.01
C VAL A 40 5.11 -8.12 -2.62
N GLU A 41 4.73 -8.84 -1.58
CA GLU A 41 4.95 -8.48 -0.19
C GLU A 41 5.54 -9.68 0.57
N MET A 42 6.67 -9.49 1.20
CA MET A 42 7.38 -10.59 1.86
C MET A 42 6.68 -11.15 3.12
N ARG A 43 5.85 -10.34 3.79
CA ARG A 43 5.13 -10.80 4.98
C ARG A 43 3.89 -11.62 4.61
N PRO A 44 3.56 -12.68 5.31
CA PRO A 44 4.18 -13.18 6.56
C PRO A 44 5.37 -14.12 6.36
N CYS A 45 5.78 -14.43 5.12
CA CYS A 45 6.85 -15.41 4.88
C CYS A 45 8.20 -14.95 5.49
N MET A 46 8.49 -13.65 5.36
CA MET A 46 9.63 -13.00 5.99
C MET A 46 9.14 -11.77 6.76
N MET A 47 9.31 -11.78 8.08
CA MET A 47 8.95 -10.66 8.97
C MET A 47 10.16 -9.77 9.20
N THR A 48 9.91 -8.46 9.43
CA THR A 48 10.93 -7.54 9.92
C THR A 48 10.71 -7.25 11.41
N PRO A 49 11.74 -6.80 12.14
CA PRO A 49 11.57 -6.43 13.56
C PRO A 49 10.55 -5.33 13.83
N ALA A 50 10.22 -4.51 12.82
CA ALA A 50 9.30 -3.38 12.96
C ALA A 50 7.83 -3.76 12.74
N HIS A 51 7.55 -4.84 12.02
CA HIS A 51 6.20 -5.24 11.65
C HIS A 51 5.67 -6.33 12.58
N THR A 52 4.40 -6.30 12.88
CA THR A 52 3.71 -7.26 13.76
C THR A 52 2.59 -8.03 13.06
N THR A 53 2.17 -7.57 11.88
CA THR A 53 1.07 -8.17 11.11
C THR A 53 1.48 -8.48 9.67
N SER A 54 0.64 -9.25 8.98
CA SER A 54 0.75 -9.47 7.53
C SER A 54 -0.08 -8.47 6.71
N ASP A 55 -0.71 -7.50 7.35
CA ASP A 55 -1.51 -6.49 6.66
C ASP A 55 -0.64 -5.55 5.83
N LEU A 56 -1.19 -5.12 4.70
CA LEU A 56 -0.55 -4.12 3.85
C LEU A 56 -0.61 -2.73 4.51
N ALA A 57 0.34 -1.86 4.16
CA ALA A 57 0.44 -0.49 4.66
C ALA A 57 0.46 -0.39 6.20
N GLU A 58 1.05 -1.36 6.90
CA GLU A 58 1.20 -1.31 8.35
C GLU A 58 2.05 -0.11 8.78
N LEU A 59 1.51 0.69 9.72
CA LEU A 59 2.22 1.84 10.28
C LEU A 59 3.09 1.40 11.45
N VAL A 60 4.41 1.42 11.29
CA VAL A 60 5.37 0.89 12.27
C VAL A 60 5.93 1.95 13.24
N CYS A 61 5.96 3.24 12.86
CA CYS A 61 6.55 4.29 13.69
C CYS A 61 5.51 5.09 14.47
N SER A 62 4.48 5.58 13.78
CA SER A 62 3.47 6.48 14.34
C SER A 62 2.11 6.17 13.75
N ASN A 63 1.05 6.51 14.47
CA ASN A 63 -0.32 6.48 13.95
C ASN A 63 -0.74 7.81 13.31
N SER A 64 0.16 8.80 13.25
CA SER A 64 -0.09 10.09 12.64
C SER A 64 0.50 10.16 11.22
N LEU A 65 -0.32 10.55 10.28
CA LEU A 65 0.07 10.89 8.91
C LEU A 65 0.43 12.38 8.77
N GLY A 66 0.67 13.07 9.89
CA GLY A 66 1.03 14.48 9.93
C GLY A 66 -0.16 15.43 9.84
N SER A 67 0.13 16.72 9.67
CA SER A 67 -0.91 17.76 9.67
C SER A 67 -1.87 17.61 8.48
N ASP A 68 -3.16 17.85 8.75
CA ASP A 68 -4.26 17.89 7.77
C ASP A 68 -4.74 19.32 7.51
N SER A 69 -4.03 20.32 8.04
CA SER A 69 -4.40 21.72 7.89
C SER A 69 -3.90 22.29 6.56
N PHE A 70 -4.79 22.97 5.83
CA PHE A 70 -4.45 23.72 4.61
C PHE A 70 -3.45 24.86 4.82
N ARG A 71 -3.11 25.19 6.08
CA ARG A 71 -2.13 26.23 6.41
C ARG A 71 -0.68 25.79 6.24
N ASN A 72 -0.46 24.52 5.89
CA ASN A 72 0.88 23.98 5.66
C ASN A 72 0.91 23.00 4.48
N ALA A 73 2.11 22.79 3.93
CA ALA A 73 2.33 21.97 2.75
C ALA A 73 1.83 20.53 2.90
N SER A 74 1.94 19.94 4.09
CA SER A 74 1.48 18.57 4.35
C SER A 74 -0.04 18.43 4.19
N GLY A 75 -0.81 19.42 4.63
CA GLY A 75 -2.27 19.41 4.47
C GLY A 75 -2.70 19.64 3.02
N VAL A 76 -2.02 20.56 2.33
CA VAL A 76 -2.27 20.80 0.89
C VAL A 76 -2.00 19.54 0.08
N LEU A 77 -0.85 18.88 0.30
CA LEU A 77 -0.52 17.62 -0.38
C LEU A 77 -1.58 16.53 -0.14
N LYS A 78 -2.09 16.41 1.09
CA LYS A 78 -3.14 15.43 1.39
C LYS A 78 -4.43 15.70 0.61
N GLU A 79 -4.78 16.97 0.44
CA GLU A 79 -5.95 17.32 -0.35
C GLU A 79 -5.76 16.99 -1.84
N GLU A 80 -4.59 17.27 -2.38
CA GLU A 80 -4.25 16.84 -3.74
C GLU A 80 -4.39 15.32 -3.89
N LEU A 81 -3.87 14.55 -2.92
CA LEU A 81 -4.03 13.10 -2.91
C LEU A 81 -5.50 12.67 -2.83
N ARG A 82 -6.35 13.37 -2.07
CA ARG A 82 -7.81 13.11 -2.03
C ARG A 82 -8.45 13.33 -3.41
N ILE A 83 -8.10 14.42 -4.07
CA ILE A 83 -8.59 14.74 -5.43
C ILE A 83 -8.16 13.66 -6.42
N PHE A 84 -6.94 13.15 -6.32
CA PHE A 84 -6.45 12.03 -7.14
C PHE A 84 -7.08 10.68 -6.79
N GLY A 85 -7.93 10.60 -5.76
CA GLY A 85 -8.59 9.38 -5.35
C GLY A 85 -7.66 8.36 -4.69
N SER A 86 -6.71 8.85 -3.87
CA SER A 86 -5.77 8.03 -3.11
C SER A 86 -6.49 7.00 -2.24
N LEU A 87 -6.05 5.75 -2.32
CA LEU A 87 -6.49 4.68 -1.44
C LEU A 87 -6.06 4.95 0.01
N ILE A 88 -4.81 5.39 0.19
CA ILE A 88 -4.25 5.67 1.50
C ILE A 88 -5.06 6.75 2.21
N MET A 89 -5.41 7.83 1.52
CA MET A 89 -6.24 8.90 2.10
C MET A 89 -7.65 8.41 2.42
N ARG A 90 -8.28 7.64 1.54
CA ARG A 90 -9.60 7.04 1.79
C ARG A 90 -9.60 6.14 3.03
N CYS A 91 -8.59 5.29 3.18
CA CYS A 91 -8.47 4.39 4.33
C CYS A 91 -8.14 5.16 5.61
N ALA A 92 -7.32 6.22 5.51
CA ALA A 92 -7.01 7.08 6.64
C ALA A 92 -8.26 7.78 7.19
N GLU A 93 -9.12 8.32 6.33
CA GLU A 93 -10.40 8.91 6.77
C GLU A 93 -11.30 7.85 7.42
N GLY A 94 -11.37 6.64 6.85
CA GLY A 94 -12.14 5.53 7.41
C GLY A 94 -11.63 5.01 8.77
N ALA A 95 -10.36 5.25 9.09
CA ALA A 95 -9.72 4.86 10.35
C ALA A 95 -9.37 6.04 11.26
N ARG A 96 -9.84 7.26 10.93
CA ARG A 96 -9.50 8.50 11.63
C ARG A 96 -9.88 8.45 13.10
N ILE A 97 -8.99 9.00 13.95
CA ILE A 97 -9.24 9.25 15.36
C ILE A 97 -8.99 10.73 15.68
N PRO A 98 -9.61 11.28 16.74
CA PRO A 98 -9.41 12.68 17.13
C PRO A 98 -7.93 12.97 17.46
N ALA A 99 -7.34 13.98 16.78
CA ALA A 99 -5.96 14.39 16.99
C ALA A 99 -5.72 15.87 16.62
N GLY A 100 -6.68 16.75 16.90
CA GLY A 100 -6.59 18.16 16.56
C GLY A 100 -6.46 18.38 15.05
N SER A 101 -5.41 19.09 14.63
CA SER A 101 -5.13 19.36 13.20
C SER A 101 -4.33 18.26 12.50
N ALA A 102 -3.98 17.18 13.19
CA ALA A 102 -3.28 16.04 12.59
C ALA A 102 -4.27 15.00 12.04
N LEU A 103 -3.90 14.32 10.97
CA LEU A 103 -4.56 13.12 10.51
C LEU A 103 -3.98 11.92 11.23
N ALA A 104 -4.58 11.53 12.34
CA ALA A 104 -4.23 10.33 13.09
C ALA A 104 -5.24 9.22 12.84
N VAL A 105 -4.78 7.98 12.86
CA VAL A 105 -5.59 6.79 12.55
C VAL A 105 -5.45 5.70 13.60
N GLU A 106 -6.47 4.85 13.73
CA GLU A 106 -6.30 3.57 14.41
C GLU A 106 -5.53 2.62 13.46
N ARG A 107 -4.34 2.17 13.88
CA ARG A 107 -3.34 1.50 13.02
C ARG A 107 -3.85 0.22 12.38
N HIS A 108 -4.47 -0.65 13.19
CA HIS A 108 -4.94 -1.95 12.71
C HIS A 108 -6.17 -1.80 11.81
N ARG A 109 -7.05 -0.85 12.11
CA ARG A 109 -8.19 -0.55 11.26
C ARG A 109 -7.74 0.00 9.91
N PHE A 110 -6.73 0.89 9.92
CA PHE A 110 -6.15 1.46 8.73
C PHE A 110 -5.55 0.38 7.82
N SER A 111 -4.63 -0.44 8.33
CA SER A 111 -3.97 -1.48 7.54
C SER A 111 -4.94 -2.55 7.04
N ARG A 112 -5.93 -2.95 7.84
CA ARG A 112 -7.02 -3.85 7.42
C ARG A 112 -7.87 -3.25 6.29
N LEU A 113 -8.19 -1.96 6.34
CA LEU A 113 -8.92 -1.30 5.26
C LEU A 113 -8.11 -1.31 3.97
N VAL A 114 -6.84 -0.90 4.00
CA VAL A 114 -5.96 -0.96 2.82
C VAL A 114 -5.89 -2.38 2.26
N SER A 115 -5.60 -3.36 3.11
CA SER A 115 -5.54 -4.78 2.74
C SER A 115 -6.85 -5.28 2.10
N SER A 116 -7.99 -4.83 2.62
CA SER A 116 -9.31 -5.21 2.10
C SER A 116 -9.56 -4.64 0.70
N TYR A 117 -9.25 -3.36 0.48
CA TYR A 117 -9.40 -2.73 -0.84
C TYR A 117 -8.50 -3.39 -1.89
N ILE A 118 -7.24 -3.62 -1.55
CA ILE A 118 -6.27 -4.26 -2.45
C ILE A 118 -6.74 -5.67 -2.83
N ARG A 119 -7.12 -6.51 -1.86
CA ARG A 119 -7.57 -7.89 -2.09
C ARG A 119 -8.86 -7.99 -2.91
N ARG A 120 -9.73 -6.99 -2.84
CA ARG A 120 -11.00 -6.96 -3.60
C ARG A 120 -10.84 -6.44 -5.02
N SER A 121 -9.70 -5.86 -5.36
CA SER A 121 -9.44 -5.36 -6.72
C SER A 121 -9.21 -6.54 -7.67
N PRO A 122 -10.00 -6.68 -8.75
CA PRO A 122 -9.83 -7.77 -9.71
C PRO A 122 -8.52 -7.70 -10.49
N ASN A 123 -7.91 -6.51 -10.54
CA ASN A 123 -6.68 -6.25 -11.28
C ASN A 123 -5.42 -6.31 -10.40
N ILE A 124 -5.53 -6.67 -9.11
CA ILE A 124 -4.38 -6.79 -8.22
C ILE A 124 -4.26 -8.23 -7.70
N CYS A 125 -3.14 -8.86 -8.01
CA CYS A 125 -2.71 -10.12 -7.42
C CYS A 125 -1.68 -9.83 -6.32
N VAL A 126 -1.94 -10.29 -5.09
CA VAL A 126 -0.98 -10.14 -3.99
C VAL A 126 -0.19 -11.44 -3.84
N LEU A 127 1.11 -11.36 -4.08
CA LEU A 127 2.04 -12.47 -3.91
C LEU A 127 2.77 -12.31 -2.57
N ARG A 128 2.87 -13.40 -1.81
CA ARG A 128 3.50 -13.42 -0.48
C ARG A 128 4.84 -14.13 -0.57
N GLU A 129 5.85 -13.37 -1.00
CA GLU A 129 7.22 -13.87 -1.17
C GLU A 129 8.24 -12.75 -1.02
N GLU A 130 9.48 -13.11 -0.71
CA GLU A 130 10.61 -12.18 -0.66
C GLU A 130 11.21 -12.03 -2.07
N VAL A 131 11.43 -10.80 -2.49
CA VAL A 131 12.19 -10.48 -3.71
C VAL A 131 13.62 -10.14 -3.32
N ALA A 132 14.52 -11.10 -3.43
CA ALA A 132 15.93 -10.92 -3.09
C ALA A 132 16.75 -10.29 -4.23
N SER A 133 16.27 -10.37 -5.48
CA SER A 133 16.92 -9.77 -6.64
C SER A 133 15.90 -9.37 -7.71
N ILE A 134 16.21 -8.32 -8.46
CA ILE A 134 15.40 -7.92 -9.61
C ILE A 134 15.98 -8.63 -10.85
N PRO A 135 15.18 -9.44 -11.57
CA PRO A 135 15.65 -10.07 -12.80
C PRO A 135 15.93 -8.95 -13.84
N LEU A 136 17.19 -8.86 -14.25
CA LEU A 136 17.59 -7.98 -15.35
C LEU A 136 17.35 -8.75 -16.65
N HIS A 137 16.30 -8.42 -17.37
CA HIS A 137 16.17 -8.82 -18.76
C HIS A 137 17.20 -8.07 -19.60
N ARG A 138 18.13 -8.81 -20.21
CA ARG A 138 19.05 -8.28 -21.22
C ARG A 138 18.35 -8.27 -22.58
#